data_54db566c1d9a717754921cf12180a79c
#
_entry.id   54db566c1d9a717754921cf12180a79c
#
_cell.length_a   1.000
_cell.length_b   1.000
_cell.length_c   1.000
_cell.angle_alpha   90.00
_cell.angle_beta   90.00
_cell.angle_gamma   90.00
#
_symmetry.space_group_name_H-M   'P 1'
#
loop_
_entity.id
_entity.type
_entity.pdbx_description
1 polymer ?
#
loop_
_entity_poly.entity_id
_entity_poly.type
_entity_poly.pdbx_seq_one_letter_code
_entity_poly.pdbx_strand_id
1 'polypeptide(L)'
;MEKRLQNQIIYITGASAGIGLSTAELCLQEGATVVISGRNEDRLKEAEIQLNKTSSNVVAHLLDVSIEADVIDSLNDIYKKFGKIDGLVNNAPSIHSGKIIDLDMPSWKTNFKANLDAVFLTTKTVLPWMIEARKGSIVNVASVVGLRGTAYMSGYGAAKAGLINFSKTSAIEAAPNVRVNCVIPGAVQTPATERAIPTKDLMDATIKTIPLKRIAMPCELAAPIVFLLSAEASFITGTDLIIDGGKTADLNAGN
;
A
#
# COMPACT_ATOMS: atom_id res chain seq x y z
N MET A 1 4.41 0.54 27.58
CA MET A 1 4.97 1.39 26.51
C MET A 1 3.80 2.17 25.91
N GLU A 2 4.02 3.42 25.57
CA GLU A 2 3.02 4.24 24.87
C GLU A 2 2.80 3.68 23.46
N LYS A 3 1.53 3.64 23.01
CA LYS A 3 1.18 3.10 21.69
C LYS A 3 1.65 4.08 20.60
N ARG A 4 2.29 3.56 19.56
CA ARG A 4 2.95 4.36 18.51
C ARG A 4 2.01 5.25 17.69
N LEU A 5 0.73 4.87 17.55
CA LEU A 5 -0.28 5.56 16.74
C LEU A 5 -1.48 6.02 17.59
N GLN A 6 -1.28 6.24 18.90
CA GLN A 6 -2.36 6.62 19.80
C GLN A 6 -3.12 7.85 19.32
N ASN A 7 -4.46 7.74 19.21
CA ASN A 7 -5.37 8.80 18.77
C ASN A 7 -5.14 9.33 17.33
N GLN A 8 -4.41 8.59 16.49
CA GLN A 8 -4.26 8.92 15.08
C GLN A 8 -5.39 8.33 14.24
N ILE A 9 -5.78 9.02 13.17
CA ILE A 9 -6.70 8.53 12.14
C ILE A 9 -5.88 8.06 10.96
N ILE A 10 -5.91 6.75 10.69
CA ILE A 10 -5.15 6.12 9.61
C ILE A 10 -6.09 5.60 8.53
N TYR A 11 -5.96 6.11 7.32
CA TYR A 11 -6.73 5.65 6.15
C TYR A 11 -5.89 4.67 5.32
N ILE A 12 -6.44 3.47 5.03
CA ILE A 12 -5.74 2.41 4.32
C ILE A 12 -6.57 1.92 3.13
N THR A 13 -6.07 2.11 1.91
CA THR A 13 -6.73 1.61 0.71
C THR A 13 -6.43 0.12 0.48
N GLY A 14 -7.41 -0.64 -0.03
CA GLY A 14 -7.25 -2.06 -0.32
C GLY A 14 -7.00 -2.91 0.93
N ALA A 15 -7.63 -2.55 2.05
CA ALA A 15 -7.39 -3.18 3.35
C ALA A 15 -8.35 -4.34 3.67
N SER A 16 -9.09 -4.85 2.69
CA SER A 16 -9.95 -6.03 2.88
C SER A 16 -9.18 -7.37 2.89
N ALA A 17 -7.85 -7.38 2.64
CA ALA A 17 -7.01 -8.57 2.68
C ALA A 17 -5.51 -8.21 2.69
N GLY A 18 -4.67 -9.23 2.92
CA GLY A 18 -3.22 -9.18 2.71
C GLY A 18 -2.52 -8.09 3.51
N ILE A 19 -1.62 -7.34 2.85
CA ILE A 19 -0.79 -6.31 3.50
C ILE A 19 -1.66 -5.23 4.15
N GLY A 20 -2.68 -4.74 3.45
CA GLY A 20 -3.57 -3.68 3.98
C GLY A 20 -4.32 -4.11 5.23
N LEU A 21 -4.89 -5.33 5.24
CA LEU A 21 -5.61 -5.87 6.41
C LEU A 21 -4.66 -6.04 7.61
N SER A 22 -3.49 -6.62 7.37
CA SER A 22 -2.49 -6.81 8.44
C SER A 22 -1.96 -5.48 8.98
N THR A 23 -1.81 -4.47 8.11
CA THR A 23 -1.45 -3.10 8.52
C THR A 23 -2.55 -2.47 9.36
N ALA A 24 -3.82 -2.63 8.96
CA ALA A 24 -4.97 -2.14 9.72
C ALA A 24 -5.01 -2.74 11.13
N GLU A 25 -4.84 -4.05 11.23
CA GLU A 25 -4.81 -4.75 12.52
C GLU A 25 -3.70 -4.22 13.43
N LEU A 26 -2.48 -4.06 12.91
CA LEU A 26 -1.36 -3.53 13.70
C LEU A 26 -1.57 -2.06 14.08
N CYS A 27 -2.13 -1.21 13.19
CA CYS A 27 -2.49 0.17 13.52
C CYS A 27 -3.49 0.24 14.69
N LEU A 28 -4.48 -0.64 14.71
CA LEU A 28 -5.44 -0.74 15.84
C LEU A 28 -4.77 -1.15 17.14
N GLN A 29 -3.88 -2.14 17.10
CA GLN A 29 -3.09 -2.56 18.27
C GLN A 29 -2.24 -1.41 18.82
N GLU A 30 -1.75 -0.55 17.93
CA GLU A 30 -0.96 0.66 18.26
C GLU A 30 -1.81 1.89 18.57
N GLY A 31 -3.13 1.73 18.76
CA GLY A 31 -4.03 2.76 19.29
C GLY A 31 -4.62 3.72 18.27
N ALA A 32 -4.50 3.44 16.99
CA ALA A 32 -5.14 4.23 15.94
C ALA A 32 -6.65 3.96 15.86
N THR A 33 -7.39 4.92 15.31
CA THR A 33 -8.64 4.67 14.60
C THR A 33 -8.32 4.41 13.13
N VAL A 34 -8.81 3.30 12.59
CA VAL A 34 -8.46 2.88 11.25
C VAL A 34 -9.68 2.95 10.32
N VAL A 35 -9.50 3.61 9.19
CA VAL A 35 -10.46 3.58 8.09
C VAL A 35 -9.92 2.64 7.03
N ILE A 36 -10.66 1.58 6.73
CA ILE A 36 -10.33 0.62 5.69
C ILE A 36 -11.20 0.83 4.46
N SER A 37 -10.63 0.71 3.27
CA SER A 37 -11.42 0.72 2.05
C SER A 37 -11.12 -0.45 1.12
N GLY A 38 -12.12 -0.82 0.32
CA GLY A 38 -12.04 -1.89 -0.67
C GLY A 38 -13.27 -1.89 -1.58
N ARG A 39 -13.14 -2.46 -2.78
CA ARG A 39 -14.21 -2.48 -3.80
C ARG A 39 -15.16 -3.67 -3.71
N ASN A 40 -14.85 -4.67 -2.91
CA ASN A 40 -15.72 -5.84 -2.70
C ASN A 40 -16.36 -5.73 -1.33
N GLU A 41 -17.67 -5.58 -1.30
CA GLU A 41 -18.45 -5.31 -0.09
C GLU A 41 -18.37 -6.46 0.92
N ASP A 42 -18.50 -7.70 0.46
CA ASP A 42 -18.50 -8.87 1.35
C ASP A 42 -17.15 -9.03 2.07
N ARG A 43 -16.04 -8.95 1.30
CA ARG A 43 -14.69 -9.01 1.87
C ARG A 43 -14.39 -7.85 2.80
N LEU A 44 -14.94 -6.66 2.50
CA LEU A 44 -14.75 -5.49 3.34
C LEU A 44 -15.49 -5.65 4.66
N LYS A 45 -16.71 -6.20 4.66
CA LYS A 45 -17.47 -6.55 5.86
C LYS A 45 -16.78 -7.63 6.69
N GLU A 46 -16.26 -8.68 6.04
CA GLU A 46 -15.48 -9.73 6.73
C GLU A 46 -14.25 -9.15 7.42
N ALA A 47 -13.50 -8.26 6.72
CA ALA A 47 -12.35 -7.57 7.27
C ALA A 47 -12.72 -6.68 8.46
N GLU A 48 -13.80 -5.92 8.38
CA GLU A 48 -14.30 -5.09 9.47
C GLU A 48 -14.67 -5.95 10.68
N ILE A 49 -15.38 -7.07 10.50
CA ILE A 49 -15.71 -7.99 11.57
C ILE A 49 -14.44 -8.58 12.21
N GLN A 50 -13.43 -8.94 11.40
CA GLN A 50 -12.17 -9.44 11.91
C GLN A 50 -11.46 -8.39 12.75
N LEU A 51 -11.32 -7.17 12.24
CA LEU A 51 -10.61 -6.06 12.89
C LEU A 51 -11.31 -5.61 14.17
N ASN A 52 -12.64 -5.64 14.22
CA ASN A 52 -13.41 -5.33 15.42
C ASN A 52 -13.15 -6.29 16.61
N LYS A 53 -12.56 -7.46 16.37
CA LYS A 53 -12.08 -8.34 17.45
C LYS A 53 -10.84 -7.76 18.15
N THR A 54 -10.06 -6.93 17.43
CA THR A 54 -8.88 -6.25 17.97
C THR A 54 -9.25 -4.92 18.64
N SER A 55 -10.10 -4.12 17.99
CA SER A 55 -10.61 -2.83 18.52
C SER A 55 -11.84 -2.39 17.74
N SER A 56 -12.79 -1.73 18.43
CA SER A 56 -13.97 -1.11 17.80
C SER A 56 -13.67 0.20 17.03
N ASN A 57 -12.42 0.64 17.00
CA ASN A 57 -12.00 1.86 16.31
C ASN A 57 -11.77 1.60 14.80
N VAL A 58 -12.69 0.90 14.14
CA VAL A 58 -12.67 0.59 12.71
C VAL A 58 -13.84 1.25 12.00
N VAL A 59 -13.58 1.75 10.80
CA VAL A 59 -14.61 2.24 9.88
C VAL A 59 -14.34 1.65 8.50
N ALA A 60 -15.32 0.99 7.92
CA ALA A 60 -15.25 0.44 6.58
C ALA A 60 -15.90 1.39 5.56
N HIS A 61 -15.21 1.66 4.47
CA HIS A 61 -15.70 2.44 3.33
C HIS A 61 -15.64 1.61 2.05
N LEU A 62 -16.81 1.38 1.42
CA LEU A 62 -16.85 0.78 0.08
C LEU A 62 -16.31 1.79 -0.92
N LEU A 63 -15.22 1.45 -1.59
CA LEU A 63 -14.52 2.36 -2.49
C LEU A 63 -13.83 1.60 -3.61
N ASP A 64 -14.08 1.99 -4.85
CA ASP A 64 -13.19 1.72 -5.97
C ASP A 64 -12.23 2.90 -6.17
N VAL A 65 -10.97 2.72 -5.78
CA VAL A 65 -9.93 3.76 -5.90
C VAL A 65 -9.67 4.20 -7.34
N SER A 66 -10.21 3.48 -8.33
CA SER A 66 -10.10 3.85 -9.73
C SER A 66 -11.14 4.88 -10.18
N ILE A 67 -12.10 5.25 -9.33
CA ILE A 67 -13.15 6.23 -9.63
C ILE A 67 -12.84 7.51 -8.86
N GLU A 68 -12.49 8.58 -9.58
CA GLU A 68 -12.03 9.84 -8.97
C GLU A 68 -13.07 10.45 -8.00
N ALA A 69 -14.34 10.49 -8.40
CA ALA A 69 -15.41 11.03 -7.56
C ALA A 69 -15.54 10.25 -6.26
N ASP A 70 -15.52 8.91 -6.32
CA ASP A 70 -15.63 8.05 -5.14
C ASP A 70 -14.47 8.28 -4.16
N VAL A 71 -13.25 8.48 -4.69
CA VAL A 71 -12.06 8.77 -3.88
C VAL A 71 -12.21 10.08 -3.12
N ILE A 72 -12.62 11.14 -3.84
CA ILE A 72 -12.79 12.48 -3.26
C ILE A 72 -13.90 12.46 -2.22
N ASP A 73 -15.04 11.88 -2.52
CA ASP A 73 -16.21 11.82 -1.63
C ASP A 73 -15.89 11.01 -0.38
N SER A 74 -15.27 9.83 -0.53
CA SER A 74 -14.86 9.00 0.60
C SER A 74 -13.92 9.73 1.55
N LEU A 75 -12.88 10.38 1.03
CA LEU A 75 -11.92 11.11 1.85
C LEU A 75 -12.53 12.34 2.52
N ASN A 76 -13.40 13.07 1.83
CA ASN A 76 -14.14 14.20 2.39
C ASN A 76 -15.07 13.76 3.55
N ASP A 77 -15.76 12.63 3.41
CA ASP A 77 -16.64 12.12 4.46
C ASP A 77 -15.84 11.70 5.71
N ILE A 78 -14.66 11.07 5.51
CA ILE A 78 -13.76 10.75 6.60
C ILE A 78 -13.23 12.01 7.27
N TYR A 79 -12.83 13.01 6.49
CA TYR A 79 -12.36 14.29 7.05
C TYR A 79 -13.46 15.02 7.81
N LYS A 80 -14.69 15.06 7.30
CA LYS A 80 -15.86 15.62 8.01
C LYS A 80 -16.13 14.88 9.33
N LYS A 81 -16.02 13.55 9.34
CA LYS A 81 -16.28 12.72 10.51
C LYS A 81 -15.26 12.89 11.62
N PHE A 82 -13.97 12.96 11.28
CA PHE A 82 -12.87 12.93 12.25
C PHE A 82 -12.13 14.26 12.40
N GLY A 83 -12.33 15.22 11.49
CA GLY A 83 -11.64 16.51 11.47
C GLY A 83 -10.17 16.43 11.04
N LYS A 84 -9.66 15.22 10.77
CA LYS A 84 -8.26 14.98 10.39
C LYS A 84 -8.05 13.62 9.74
N ILE A 85 -6.93 13.48 9.03
CA ILE A 85 -6.32 12.20 8.61
C ILE A 85 -4.83 12.34 8.95
N ASP A 86 -4.33 11.60 9.94
CA ASP A 86 -2.93 11.66 10.37
C ASP A 86 -2.02 10.76 9.52
N GLY A 87 -2.55 9.68 8.95
CA GLY A 87 -1.81 8.75 8.11
C GLY A 87 -2.62 8.23 6.93
N LEU A 88 -1.96 8.10 5.76
CA LEU A 88 -2.51 7.49 4.56
C LEU A 88 -1.62 6.33 4.11
N VAL A 89 -2.20 5.15 3.90
CA VAL A 89 -1.52 4.01 3.28
C VAL A 89 -2.16 3.69 1.94
N ASN A 90 -1.46 3.99 0.86
CA ASN A 90 -1.84 3.66 -0.50
C ASN A 90 -1.40 2.23 -0.82
N ASN A 91 -2.30 1.26 -0.62
CA ASN A 91 -1.97 -0.16 -0.74
C ASN A 91 -2.79 -0.89 -1.82
N ALA A 92 -3.95 -0.39 -2.25
CA ALA A 92 -4.83 -1.08 -3.20
C ALA A 92 -4.13 -1.40 -4.54
N PRO A 93 -3.85 -2.67 -4.89
CA PRO A 93 -3.24 -3.03 -6.16
C PRO A 93 -4.26 -3.46 -7.20
N SER A 94 -3.91 -3.29 -8.49
CA SER A 94 -4.51 -4.01 -9.61
C SER A 94 -3.39 -4.55 -10.50
N ILE A 95 -3.48 -5.82 -10.89
CA ILE A 95 -2.46 -6.49 -11.70
C ILE A 95 -3.12 -7.11 -12.92
N HIS A 96 -2.79 -6.57 -14.08
CA HIS A 96 -3.09 -7.15 -15.39
C HIS A 96 -1.76 -7.51 -16.05
N SER A 97 -1.51 -8.79 -16.18
CA SER A 97 -0.26 -9.35 -16.73
C SER A 97 -0.48 -9.91 -18.13
N GLY A 98 0.57 -9.88 -18.94
CA GLY A 98 0.57 -10.42 -20.29
C GLY A 98 1.86 -10.07 -21.02
N LYS A 99 2.15 -10.79 -22.14
CA LYS A 99 3.26 -10.41 -23.02
C LYS A 99 2.99 -9.01 -23.58
N ILE A 100 4.03 -8.22 -23.83
CA ILE A 100 3.88 -6.87 -24.39
C ILE A 100 3.07 -6.87 -25.70
N ILE A 101 3.30 -7.87 -26.55
CA ILE A 101 2.62 -8.01 -27.85
C ILE A 101 1.13 -8.38 -27.74
N ASP A 102 0.72 -8.94 -26.60
CA ASP A 102 -0.64 -9.42 -26.35
C ASP A 102 -1.41 -8.53 -25.36
N LEU A 103 -0.73 -7.61 -24.65
CA LEU A 103 -1.35 -6.75 -23.65
C LEU A 103 -2.13 -5.62 -24.33
N ASP A 104 -3.44 -5.62 -24.15
CA ASP A 104 -4.31 -4.58 -24.70
C ASP A 104 -4.23 -3.24 -23.92
N MET A 105 -4.64 -2.17 -24.59
CA MET A 105 -4.65 -0.82 -23.99
C MET A 105 -5.57 -0.69 -22.78
N PRO A 106 -6.76 -1.31 -22.70
CA PRO A 106 -7.57 -1.33 -21.49
C PRO A 106 -6.82 -1.92 -20.28
N SER A 107 -6.20 -3.09 -20.42
CA SER A 107 -5.40 -3.72 -19.36
C SER A 107 -4.20 -2.88 -18.94
N TRP A 108 -3.49 -2.29 -19.93
CA TRP A 108 -2.42 -1.33 -19.67
C TRP A 108 -2.93 -0.15 -18.81
N LYS A 109 -3.99 0.53 -19.25
CA LYS A 109 -4.58 1.67 -18.55
C LYS A 109 -5.07 1.31 -17.14
N THR A 110 -5.64 0.11 -16.96
CA THR A 110 -6.11 -0.35 -15.65
C THR A 110 -4.96 -0.50 -14.65
N ASN A 111 -3.77 -0.95 -15.11
CA ASN A 111 -2.58 -0.97 -14.26
C ASN A 111 -2.21 0.43 -13.78
N PHE A 112 -2.22 1.44 -14.64
CA PHE A 112 -1.90 2.82 -14.25
C PHE A 112 -2.97 3.41 -13.35
N LYS A 113 -4.24 3.25 -13.72
CA LYS A 113 -5.38 3.81 -13.00
C LYS A 113 -5.41 3.43 -11.51
N ALA A 114 -5.18 2.15 -11.19
CA ALA A 114 -5.23 1.68 -9.81
C ALA A 114 -3.91 1.85 -9.06
N ASN A 115 -2.75 1.73 -9.74
CA ASN A 115 -1.47 1.69 -9.05
C ASN A 115 -0.72 3.04 -9.03
N LEU A 116 -1.14 4.02 -9.83
CA LEU A 116 -0.52 5.35 -9.90
C LEU A 116 -1.56 6.47 -9.80
N ASP A 117 -2.56 6.52 -10.70
CA ASP A 117 -3.53 7.61 -10.72
C ASP A 117 -4.34 7.68 -9.40
N ALA A 118 -4.78 6.53 -8.88
CA ALA A 118 -5.46 6.43 -7.59
C ALA A 118 -4.59 6.97 -6.43
N VAL A 119 -3.30 6.68 -6.45
CA VAL A 119 -2.36 7.16 -5.41
C VAL A 119 -2.15 8.68 -5.54
N PHE A 120 -2.08 9.19 -6.76
CA PHE A 120 -2.07 10.63 -7.01
C PHE A 120 -3.33 11.30 -6.45
N LEU A 121 -4.52 10.75 -6.74
CA LEU A 121 -5.79 11.30 -6.29
C LEU A 121 -5.92 11.32 -4.76
N THR A 122 -5.63 10.20 -4.10
CA THR A 122 -5.67 10.12 -2.63
C THR A 122 -4.69 11.08 -1.99
N THR A 123 -3.45 11.14 -2.50
CA THR A 123 -2.41 12.04 -2.00
C THR A 123 -2.80 13.50 -2.21
N LYS A 124 -3.23 13.87 -3.43
CA LYS A 124 -3.71 15.21 -3.78
C LYS A 124 -4.82 15.69 -2.85
N THR A 125 -5.73 14.78 -2.48
CA THR A 125 -6.88 15.11 -1.63
C THR A 125 -6.49 15.31 -0.17
N VAL A 126 -5.65 14.43 0.42
CA VAL A 126 -5.33 14.52 1.85
C VAL A 126 -4.19 15.49 2.16
N LEU A 127 -3.27 15.71 1.23
CA LEU A 127 -2.06 16.48 1.46
C LEU A 127 -2.33 17.91 1.94
N PRO A 128 -3.29 18.69 1.38
CA PRO A 128 -3.63 20.02 1.88
C PRO A 128 -4.03 20.01 3.36
N TRP A 129 -4.83 19.04 3.79
CA TRP A 129 -5.27 18.92 5.20
C TRP A 129 -4.10 18.58 6.14
N MET A 130 -3.20 17.69 5.71
CA MET A 130 -2.00 17.36 6.50
C MET A 130 -1.03 18.54 6.59
N ILE A 131 -0.87 19.31 5.52
CA ILE A 131 -0.02 20.53 5.52
C ILE A 131 -0.60 21.59 6.45
N GLU A 132 -1.91 21.84 6.41
CA GLU A 132 -2.60 22.78 7.30
C GLU A 132 -2.47 22.35 8.77
N ALA A 133 -2.65 21.05 9.04
CA ALA A 133 -2.46 20.48 10.37
C ALA A 133 -0.97 20.43 10.82
N ARG A 134 -0.03 20.74 9.92
CA ARG A 134 1.42 20.63 10.10
C ARG A 134 1.87 19.25 10.59
N LYS A 135 1.15 18.21 10.19
CA LYS A 135 1.41 16.83 10.62
C LYS A 135 0.77 15.85 9.66
N GLY A 136 1.55 14.87 9.22
CA GLY A 136 1.04 13.77 8.41
C GLY A 136 2.12 12.77 8.02
N SER A 137 1.70 11.55 7.70
CA SER A 137 2.58 10.54 7.11
C SER A 137 1.85 9.74 6.03
N ILE A 138 2.43 9.69 4.84
CA ILE A 138 1.92 8.92 3.70
C ILE A 138 2.88 7.77 3.43
N VAL A 139 2.35 6.56 3.31
CA VAL A 139 3.12 5.37 2.93
C VAL A 139 2.51 4.77 1.67
N ASN A 140 3.30 4.75 0.60
CA ASN A 140 2.91 4.16 -0.66
C ASN A 140 3.47 2.74 -0.79
N VAL A 141 2.62 1.76 -1.12
CA VAL A 141 3.03 0.37 -1.32
C VAL A 141 3.30 0.13 -2.80
N ALA A 142 4.58 0.11 -3.18
CA ALA A 142 5.03 -0.18 -4.54
C ALA A 142 5.25 -1.69 -4.77
N SER A 143 6.31 -2.08 -5.45
CA SER A 143 6.73 -3.46 -5.71
C SER A 143 8.15 -3.49 -6.24
N VAL A 144 8.90 -4.58 -6.00
CA VAL A 144 10.20 -4.83 -6.63
C VAL A 144 10.12 -4.87 -8.16
N VAL A 145 8.94 -5.13 -8.73
CA VAL A 145 8.70 -5.07 -10.18
C VAL A 145 8.81 -3.63 -10.72
N GLY A 146 8.66 -2.61 -9.86
CA GLY A 146 8.94 -1.23 -10.20
C GLY A 146 10.43 -0.87 -10.19
N LEU A 147 11.27 -1.69 -9.57
CA LEU A 147 12.73 -1.52 -9.56
C LEU A 147 13.43 -2.32 -10.67
N ARG A 148 12.91 -3.50 -10.98
CA ARG A 148 13.52 -4.44 -11.94
C ARG A 148 12.46 -5.01 -12.87
N GLY A 149 12.83 -5.19 -14.14
CA GLY A 149 11.96 -5.81 -15.13
C GLY A 149 11.59 -7.23 -14.76
N THR A 150 10.31 -7.56 -14.95
CA THR A 150 9.77 -8.91 -14.77
C THR A 150 8.90 -9.23 -15.99
N ALA A 151 9.12 -10.39 -16.60
CA ALA A 151 8.34 -10.82 -17.75
C ALA A 151 6.83 -10.79 -17.42
N TYR A 152 6.02 -10.42 -18.40
CA TYR A 152 4.55 -10.33 -18.32
C TYR A 152 4.01 -9.19 -17.43
N MET A 153 4.84 -8.36 -16.81
CA MET A 153 4.44 -7.33 -15.85
C MET A 153 4.69 -5.89 -16.35
N SER A 154 4.71 -5.67 -17.66
CA SER A 154 5.11 -4.39 -18.26
C SER A 154 4.29 -3.20 -17.74
N GLY A 155 2.95 -3.26 -17.79
CA GLY A 155 2.09 -2.17 -17.34
C GLY A 155 2.12 -1.96 -15.82
N TYR A 156 2.08 -3.05 -15.07
CA TYR A 156 2.17 -3.01 -13.61
C TYR A 156 3.53 -2.48 -13.14
N GLY A 157 4.63 -2.98 -13.73
CA GLY A 157 5.99 -2.55 -13.41
C GLY A 157 6.20 -1.06 -13.71
N ALA A 158 5.73 -0.60 -14.89
CA ALA A 158 5.82 0.82 -15.25
C ALA A 158 5.04 1.72 -14.27
N ALA A 159 3.81 1.32 -13.88
CA ALA A 159 3.03 2.07 -12.90
C ALA A 159 3.70 2.10 -11.52
N LYS A 160 4.29 0.99 -11.06
CA LYS A 160 5.00 0.92 -9.76
C LYS A 160 6.33 1.67 -9.79
N ALA A 161 7.04 1.72 -10.92
CA ALA A 161 8.21 2.58 -11.11
C ALA A 161 7.82 4.07 -11.03
N GLY A 162 6.73 4.45 -11.70
CA GLY A 162 6.15 5.78 -11.59
C GLY A 162 5.77 6.13 -10.15
N LEU A 163 5.17 5.20 -9.41
CA LEU A 163 4.80 5.39 -8.00
C LEU A 163 6.03 5.62 -7.10
N ILE A 164 7.12 4.89 -7.32
CA ILE A 164 8.38 5.08 -6.57
C ILE A 164 8.91 6.50 -6.77
N ASN A 165 8.95 7.00 -8.01
CA ASN A 165 9.39 8.36 -8.29
C ASN A 165 8.40 9.41 -7.78
N PHE A 166 7.09 9.22 -7.97
CA PHE A 166 6.03 10.07 -7.43
C PHE A 166 6.15 10.24 -5.92
N SER A 167 6.48 9.16 -5.18
CA SER A 167 6.65 9.21 -3.73
C SER A 167 7.78 10.16 -3.32
N LYS A 168 8.89 10.19 -4.07
CA LYS A 168 10.02 11.10 -3.82
C LYS A 168 9.65 12.55 -4.08
N THR A 169 9.00 12.83 -5.21
CA THR A 169 8.51 14.17 -5.52
C THR A 169 7.54 14.67 -4.45
N SER A 170 6.56 13.81 -4.08
CA SER A 170 5.60 14.14 -3.03
C SER A 170 6.27 14.40 -1.68
N ALA A 171 7.35 13.68 -1.34
CA ALA A 171 8.10 13.90 -0.11
C ALA A 171 8.76 15.29 -0.06
N ILE A 172 9.28 15.75 -1.19
CA ILE A 172 9.90 17.08 -1.31
C ILE A 172 8.84 18.18 -1.20
N GLU A 173 7.71 18.03 -1.91
CA GLU A 173 6.63 19.02 -1.92
C GLU A 173 5.86 19.08 -0.60
N ALA A 174 5.79 17.99 0.13
CA ALA A 174 5.07 17.87 1.41
C ALA A 174 5.88 18.37 2.62
N ALA A 175 7.19 18.45 2.50
CA ALA A 175 8.07 18.92 3.57
C ALA A 175 7.85 20.43 3.86
N PRO A 176 8.09 20.88 5.11
CA PRO A 176 8.59 20.10 6.25
C PRO A 176 7.49 19.42 7.10
N ASN A 177 6.23 19.55 6.73
CA ASN A 177 5.10 19.21 7.59
C ASN A 177 4.66 17.74 7.47
N VAL A 178 4.81 17.14 6.30
CA VAL A 178 4.32 15.79 5.99
C VAL A 178 5.45 14.93 5.46
N ARG A 179 5.52 13.69 5.91
CA ARG A 179 6.48 12.70 5.40
C ARG A 179 5.80 11.79 4.38
N VAL A 180 6.47 11.51 3.29
CA VAL A 180 6.00 10.56 2.28
C VAL A 180 7.09 9.53 2.01
N ASN A 181 6.78 8.25 2.19
CA ASN A 181 7.73 7.16 2.00
C ASN A 181 7.14 6.05 1.14
N CYS A 182 8.00 5.25 0.54
CA CYS A 182 7.62 4.12 -0.28
C CYS A 182 8.10 2.81 0.35
N VAL A 183 7.21 1.84 0.49
CA VAL A 183 7.54 0.46 0.83
C VAL A 183 7.52 -0.36 -0.44
N ILE A 184 8.56 -1.17 -0.67
CA ILE A 184 8.77 -1.93 -1.89
C ILE A 184 8.80 -3.44 -1.57
N PRO A 185 7.64 -4.11 -1.55
CA PRO A 185 7.54 -5.54 -1.28
C PRO A 185 8.11 -6.41 -2.40
N GLY A 186 8.72 -7.54 -2.00
CA GLY A 186 8.87 -8.72 -2.84
C GLY A 186 7.58 -9.56 -2.89
N ALA A 187 7.73 -10.88 -2.98
CA ALA A 187 6.60 -11.82 -2.90
C ALA A 187 6.08 -11.92 -1.46
N VAL A 188 4.79 -11.67 -1.26
CA VAL A 188 4.10 -11.70 0.04
C VAL A 188 2.89 -12.63 -0.07
N GLN A 189 2.61 -13.41 0.96
CA GLN A 189 1.47 -14.33 0.99
C GLN A 189 0.15 -13.57 1.05
N THR A 190 -0.43 -13.31 -0.11
CA THR A 190 -1.67 -12.53 -0.28
C THR A 190 -2.52 -13.14 -1.38
N PRO A 191 -3.85 -12.90 -1.40
CA PRO A 191 -4.70 -13.32 -2.51
C PRO A 191 -4.26 -12.76 -3.88
N ALA A 192 -3.55 -11.64 -3.91
CA ALA A 192 -2.99 -11.11 -5.16
C ALA A 192 -1.82 -11.96 -5.66
N THR A 193 -0.94 -12.39 -4.76
CA THR A 193 0.19 -13.27 -5.07
C THR A 193 -0.28 -14.66 -5.50
N GLU A 194 -1.28 -15.22 -4.82
CA GLU A 194 -1.86 -16.53 -5.19
C GLU A 194 -2.44 -16.52 -6.61
N ARG A 195 -3.10 -15.43 -7.01
CA ARG A 195 -3.58 -15.27 -8.39
C ARG A 195 -2.45 -15.08 -9.40
N ALA A 196 -1.39 -14.38 -9.03
CA ALA A 196 -0.24 -14.14 -9.92
C ALA A 196 0.69 -15.36 -10.04
N ILE A 197 0.73 -16.22 -9.03
CA ILE A 197 1.58 -17.43 -8.93
C ILE A 197 0.68 -18.62 -8.55
N PRO A 198 -0.16 -19.11 -9.49
CA PRO A 198 -1.25 -20.03 -9.18
C PRO A 198 -0.84 -21.49 -8.96
N THR A 199 0.41 -21.85 -9.28
CA THR A 199 0.87 -23.24 -9.17
C THR A 199 2.00 -23.37 -8.16
N LYS A 200 2.09 -24.57 -7.55
CA LYS A 200 3.16 -24.89 -6.61
C LYS A 200 4.54 -24.74 -7.25
N ASP A 201 4.70 -25.22 -8.48
CA ASP A 201 5.99 -25.16 -9.19
C ASP A 201 6.46 -23.72 -9.42
N LEU A 202 5.54 -22.82 -9.79
CA LEU A 202 5.85 -21.38 -9.93
C LEU A 202 6.17 -20.75 -8.58
N MET A 203 5.49 -21.17 -7.50
CA MET A 203 5.77 -20.70 -6.15
C MET A 203 7.15 -21.16 -5.70
N ASP A 204 7.48 -22.44 -5.88
CA ASP A 204 8.78 -23.02 -5.54
C ASP A 204 9.91 -22.36 -6.35
N ALA A 205 9.69 -22.12 -7.65
CA ALA A 205 10.62 -21.37 -8.49
C ALA A 205 10.82 -19.93 -7.98
N THR A 206 9.74 -19.25 -7.58
CA THR A 206 9.81 -17.91 -6.99
C THR A 206 10.63 -17.92 -5.69
N ILE A 207 10.35 -18.85 -4.79
CA ILE A 207 11.04 -19.00 -3.49
C ILE A 207 12.55 -19.24 -3.70
N LYS A 208 12.94 -20.06 -4.67
CA LYS A 208 14.36 -20.31 -5.00
C LYS A 208 15.14 -19.03 -5.29
N THR A 209 14.50 -18.01 -5.90
CA THR A 209 15.13 -16.73 -6.23
C THR A 209 15.22 -15.76 -5.05
N ILE A 210 14.68 -16.10 -3.88
CA ILE A 210 14.69 -15.25 -2.68
C ILE A 210 15.79 -15.76 -1.75
N PRO A 211 16.78 -14.96 -1.35
CA PRO A 211 17.83 -15.38 -0.40
C PRO A 211 17.30 -15.96 0.91
N LEU A 212 16.24 -15.36 1.49
CA LEU A 212 15.61 -15.88 2.72
C LEU A 212 14.77 -17.15 2.51
N LYS A 213 14.70 -17.71 1.27
CA LYS A 213 14.09 -19.01 0.91
C LYS A 213 12.63 -19.17 1.34
N ARG A 214 11.88 -18.09 1.37
CA ARG A 214 10.43 -18.05 1.60
C ARG A 214 9.83 -16.77 1.03
N ILE A 215 8.51 -16.74 0.86
CA ILE A 215 7.76 -15.49 0.69
C ILE A 215 7.50 -14.85 2.06
N ALA A 216 7.28 -13.55 2.08
CA ALA A 216 6.95 -12.83 3.32
C ALA A 216 5.51 -13.07 3.76
N MET A 217 5.25 -12.99 5.05
CA MET A 217 3.90 -12.89 5.61
C MET A 217 3.43 -11.43 5.57
N PRO A 218 2.12 -11.13 5.44
CA PRO A 218 1.61 -9.76 5.45
C PRO A 218 2.05 -8.93 6.66
N CYS A 219 2.17 -9.53 7.86
CA CYS A 219 2.61 -8.85 9.07
C CYS A 219 4.06 -8.34 8.99
N GLU A 220 4.91 -8.97 8.18
CA GLU A 220 6.29 -8.53 7.96
C GLU A 220 6.37 -7.24 7.13
N LEU A 221 5.30 -6.90 6.41
CA LEU A 221 5.11 -5.63 5.70
C LEU A 221 4.39 -4.60 6.59
N ALA A 222 3.45 -5.05 7.42
CA ALA A 222 2.70 -4.18 8.33
C ALA A 222 3.61 -3.46 9.33
N ALA A 223 4.58 -4.16 9.92
CA ALA A 223 5.48 -3.59 10.92
C ALA A 223 6.28 -2.38 10.41
N PRO A 224 7.01 -2.46 9.27
CA PRO A 224 7.70 -1.30 8.72
C PRO A 224 6.75 -0.20 8.23
N ILE A 225 5.54 -0.52 7.73
CA ILE A 225 4.54 0.50 7.38
C ILE A 225 4.12 1.29 8.62
N VAL A 226 3.80 0.61 9.73
CA VAL A 226 3.43 1.26 10.99
C VAL A 226 4.59 2.07 11.56
N PHE A 227 5.83 1.57 11.48
CA PHE A 227 7.02 2.35 11.82
C PHE A 227 7.10 3.65 11.02
N LEU A 228 6.94 3.60 9.70
CA LEU A 228 6.97 4.80 8.84
C LEU A 228 5.81 5.78 9.14
N LEU A 229 4.67 5.30 9.59
CA LEU A 229 3.55 6.14 10.02
C LEU A 229 3.84 6.83 11.36
N SER A 230 4.61 6.22 12.24
CA SER A 230 4.86 6.66 13.61
C SER A 230 5.86 7.82 13.73
N ALA A 231 5.94 8.40 14.93
CA ALA A 231 6.93 9.44 15.26
C ALA A 231 8.38 8.90 15.28
N GLU A 232 8.58 7.59 15.40
CA GLU A 232 9.91 6.97 15.34
C GLU A 232 10.61 7.22 14.00
N ALA A 233 9.83 7.41 12.92
CA ALA A 233 10.31 7.74 11.59
C ALA A 233 10.34 9.26 11.30
N SER A 234 10.42 10.11 12.34
CA SER A 234 10.29 11.57 12.21
C SER A 234 11.30 12.24 11.27
N PHE A 235 12.46 11.62 11.05
CA PHE A 235 13.49 12.12 10.12
C PHE A 235 13.62 11.28 8.83
N ILE A 236 12.58 10.47 8.52
CA ILE A 236 12.55 9.61 7.34
C ILE A 236 11.45 10.10 6.39
N THR A 237 11.85 10.68 5.25
CA THR A 237 10.97 11.05 4.15
C THR A 237 11.67 10.83 2.80
N GLY A 238 10.93 10.45 1.77
CA GLY A 238 11.46 10.15 0.44
C GLY A 238 12.21 8.82 0.33
N THR A 239 12.13 7.94 1.35
CA THR A 239 12.84 6.65 1.31
C THR A 239 12.10 5.60 0.49
N ASP A 240 12.89 4.72 -0.13
CA ASP A 240 12.46 3.47 -0.75
C ASP A 240 12.86 2.32 0.18
N LEU A 241 11.93 1.85 1.02
CA LEU A 241 12.18 0.74 1.94
C LEU A 241 11.86 -0.59 1.27
N ILE A 242 12.90 -1.29 0.83
CA ILE A 242 12.78 -2.59 0.16
C ILE A 242 12.60 -3.70 1.20
N ILE A 243 11.56 -4.54 1.02
CA ILE A 243 11.21 -5.65 1.90
C ILE A 243 10.93 -6.88 1.01
N ASP A 244 11.99 -7.56 0.58
CA ASP A 244 11.92 -8.57 -0.47
C ASP A 244 12.71 -9.86 -0.17
N GLY A 245 13.19 -10.02 1.06
CA GLY A 245 13.99 -11.16 1.47
C GLY A 245 15.37 -11.22 0.80
N GLY A 246 15.87 -10.07 0.32
CA GLY A 246 17.17 -9.94 -0.34
C GLY A 246 17.12 -10.17 -1.85
N LYS A 247 15.94 -10.37 -2.44
CA LYS A 247 15.81 -10.73 -3.87
C LYS A 247 16.46 -9.71 -4.81
N THR A 248 16.28 -8.43 -4.56
CA THR A 248 16.83 -7.37 -5.44
C THR A 248 18.30 -7.03 -5.14
N ALA A 249 18.80 -7.44 -3.98
CA ALA A 249 20.21 -7.29 -3.59
C ALA A 249 21.12 -8.36 -4.19
N ASP A 250 20.55 -9.49 -4.63
CA ASP A 250 21.30 -10.59 -5.25
C ASP A 250 21.38 -10.38 -6.76
N LEU A 251 22.61 -10.20 -7.28
CA LEU A 251 22.88 -10.08 -8.73
C LEU A 251 22.59 -11.37 -9.51
N ASN A 252 22.59 -12.52 -8.82
CA ASN A 252 22.37 -13.84 -9.40
C ASN A 252 20.95 -14.38 -9.15
N ALA A 253 20.07 -13.59 -8.57
CA ALA A 253 18.68 -13.97 -8.34
C ALA A 253 17.95 -14.22 -9.66
N GLY A 254 17.98 -15.45 -10.14
CA GLY A 254 17.37 -15.87 -11.40
C GLY A 254 18.20 -16.85 -12.24
N ASN A 255 19.37 -17.23 -11.75
CA ASN A 255 20.19 -18.32 -12.30
C ASN A 255 19.91 -19.63 -11.58
#